data_e90829d257fa4d27d1d5bedf71e29fbf
#
_entry.id   e90829d257fa4d27d1d5bedf71e29fbf
#
_cell.length_a   1.000
_cell.length_b   1.000
_cell.length_c   1.000
_cell.angle_alpha   90.00
_cell.angle_beta   90.00
_cell.angle_gamma   90.00
#
_symmetry.space_group_name_H-M   'P 1'
#
loop_
_entity.id
_entity.type
_entity.pdbx_description
1 polymer ?
#
loop_
_entity_poly.entity_id
_entity_poly.type
_entity_poly.pdbx_seq_one_letter_code
_entity_poly.pdbx_strand_id
1 'polypeptide(L)'
;MWHKNGVKPQSQRRGPPPPLNAEQLRELALRYVGKYATTRAKLRQYLTRKIRERGWADGAAPDLEALAVRFAELGLIDDAAYALAKSRTLAARGYGKRRLADQLRQAGVDGVDQAEAAAHADDAAVDAALRLAQRRRIGPFAAAAADPQQREKWIAAMIRGGHGFALAKAISGLPPGEEFDLDQLRERFRVIDA
;
A
#
# COMPACT_ATOMS: atom_id res chain seq x y z
N MET A 1 -50.52 0.78 41.61
CA MET A 1 -49.52 1.67 40.96
C MET A 1 -48.13 1.36 41.52
N TRP A 2 -47.30 0.67 40.75
CA TRP A 2 -45.97 0.30 41.17
C TRP A 2 -45.00 0.92 40.10
N HIS A 3 -44.33 2.01 40.48
CA HIS A 3 -43.26 2.57 39.67
C HIS A 3 -41.93 1.84 39.97
N LYS A 4 -41.50 0.98 39.05
CA LYS A 4 -40.15 0.43 39.05
C LYS A 4 -39.18 1.46 38.42
N ASN A 5 -38.54 2.27 39.25
CA ASN A 5 -37.37 3.05 38.85
C ASN A 5 -36.16 2.12 38.64
N GLY A 6 -35.99 1.67 37.42
CA GLY A 6 -34.77 0.97 37.01
C GLY A 6 -33.64 1.96 36.84
N VAL A 7 -32.81 2.15 37.86
CA VAL A 7 -31.55 2.84 37.77
C VAL A 7 -30.64 2.00 36.88
N LYS A 8 -30.38 2.47 35.65
CA LYS A 8 -29.36 1.86 34.77
C LYS A 8 -28.01 1.97 35.48
N PRO A 9 -27.21 0.89 35.60
CA PRO A 9 -25.88 0.99 36.18
C PRO A 9 -25.04 1.93 35.32
N GLN A 10 -24.55 2.99 35.91
CA GLN A 10 -23.58 3.90 35.30
C GLN A 10 -22.38 3.05 34.91
N SER A 11 -22.05 3.01 33.61
CA SER A 11 -20.82 2.39 33.12
C SER A 11 -19.66 3.08 33.85
N GLN A 12 -19.02 2.35 34.75
CA GLN A 12 -17.81 2.82 35.43
C GLN A 12 -16.83 3.25 34.34
N ARG A 13 -16.56 4.54 34.25
CA ARG A 13 -15.49 5.08 33.39
C ARG A 13 -14.19 4.41 33.85
N ARG A 14 -13.75 3.39 33.12
CA ARG A 14 -12.45 2.77 33.35
C ARG A 14 -11.43 3.90 33.30
N GLY A 15 -10.64 4.08 34.35
CA GLY A 15 -9.52 4.99 34.37
C GLY A 15 -8.56 4.75 33.19
N PRO A 16 -7.64 5.66 32.91
CA PRO A 16 -6.68 5.45 31.84
C PRO A 16 -5.97 4.10 32.03
N PRO A 17 -5.75 3.33 30.96
CA PRO A 17 -5.08 2.05 31.06
C PRO A 17 -3.67 2.23 31.66
N PRO A 18 -3.17 1.27 32.47
CA PRO A 18 -1.86 1.38 33.10
C PRO A 18 -0.74 1.48 32.05
N PRO A 19 0.43 2.03 32.43
CA PRO A 19 1.62 2.03 31.60
C PRO A 19 1.99 0.60 31.10
N LEU A 20 2.59 0.54 29.92
CA LEU A 20 2.99 -0.73 29.29
C LEU A 20 4.30 -1.23 29.90
N ASN A 21 4.36 -2.53 30.17
CA ASN A 21 5.61 -3.26 30.42
C ASN A 21 6.01 -4.09 29.21
N ALA A 22 7.18 -4.77 29.27
CA ALA A 22 7.73 -5.56 28.16
C ALA A 22 6.81 -6.71 27.72
N GLU A 23 6.14 -7.37 28.65
CA GLU A 23 5.21 -8.48 28.36
C GLU A 23 3.98 -7.98 27.59
N GLN A 24 3.34 -6.94 28.10
CA GLN A 24 2.17 -6.32 27.46
C GLN A 24 2.52 -5.75 26.08
N LEU A 25 3.74 -5.21 25.92
CA LEU A 25 4.20 -4.71 24.62
C LEU A 25 4.33 -5.85 23.59
N ARG A 26 4.90 -7.02 24.01
CA ARG A 26 4.97 -8.22 23.15
C ARG A 26 3.59 -8.75 22.79
N GLU A 27 2.66 -8.79 23.74
CA GLU A 27 1.27 -9.19 23.46
C GLU A 27 0.59 -8.24 22.45
N LEU A 28 0.79 -6.92 22.58
CA LEU A 28 0.28 -5.95 21.64
C LEU A 28 0.87 -6.16 20.24
N ALA A 29 2.17 -6.42 20.17
CA ALA A 29 2.84 -6.74 18.91
C ALA A 29 2.26 -8.01 18.27
N LEU A 30 2.14 -9.13 19.02
CA LEU A 30 1.56 -10.37 18.53
C LEU A 30 0.12 -10.21 18.03
N ARG A 31 -0.71 -9.49 18.78
CA ARG A 31 -2.09 -9.20 18.35
C ARG A 31 -2.14 -8.35 17.08
N TYR A 32 -1.19 -7.42 16.92
CA TYR A 32 -1.13 -6.55 15.75
C TYR A 32 -0.73 -7.33 14.50
N VAL A 33 0.34 -8.12 14.54
CA VAL A 33 0.80 -8.90 13.39
C VAL A 33 -0.16 -10.05 13.04
N GLY A 34 -0.83 -10.64 14.03
CA GLY A 34 -1.85 -11.66 13.80
C GLY A 34 -3.14 -11.11 13.15
N LYS A 35 -3.37 -9.81 13.24
CA LYS A 35 -4.58 -9.17 12.66
C LYS A 35 -4.32 -8.46 11.33
N TYR A 36 -3.12 -7.95 11.10
CA TYR A 36 -2.81 -7.09 9.97
C TYR A 36 -1.55 -7.54 9.24
N ALA A 37 -1.63 -7.72 7.93
CA ALA A 37 -0.44 -7.74 7.10
C ALA A 37 0.31 -6.41 7.28
N THR A 38 1.56 -6.49 7.74
CA THR A 38 2.29 -5.32 8.21
C THR A 38 3.77 -5.42 7.85
N THR A 39 4.54 -4.35 8.14
CA THR A 39 5.99 -4.30 7.99
C THR A 39 6.66 -4.06 9.33
N ARG A 40 7.98 -4.35 9.40
CA ARG A 40 8.81 -4.03 10.58
C ARG A 40 8.63 -2.57 10.99
N ALA A 41 8.71 -1.65 10.03
CA ALA A 41 8.53 -0.22 10.28
C ALA A 41 7.14 0.14 10.82
N LYS A 42 6.08 -0.45 10.26
CA LYS A 42 4.71 -0.20 10.74
C LYS A 42 4.48 -0.78 12.14
N LEU A 43 5.03 -1.95 12.45
CA LEU A 43 4.98 -2.49 13.81
C LEU A 43 5.64 -1.52 14.79
N ARG A 44 6.86 -1.04 14.49
CA ARG A 44 7.57 -0.06 15.34
C ARG A 44 6.74 1.21 15.55
N GLN A 45 6.18 1.78 14.48
CA GLN A 45 5.32 2.97 14.56
C GLN A 45 4.09 2.72 15.44
N TYR A 46 3.46 1.56 15.30
CA TYR A 46 2.31 1.18 16.13
C TYR A 46 2.70 1.11 17.60
N LEU A 47 3.79 0.42 17.94
CA LEU A 47 4.25 0.24 19.32
C LEU A 47 4.71 1.57 19.94
N THR A 48 5.45 2.40 19.20
CA THR A 48 5.85 3.75 19.62
C THR A 48 4.62 4.58 20.00
N ARG A 49 3.59 4.54 19.15
CA ARG A 49 2.33 5.24 19.46
C ARG A 49 1.68 4.69 20.73
N LYS A 50 1.67 3.37 20.94
CA LYS A 50 1.08 2.74 22.13
C LYS A 50 1.81 3.11 23.42
N ILE A 51 3.14 3.17 23.38
CA ILE A 51 3.96 3.62 24.51
C ILE A 51 3.65 5.09 24.82
N ARG A 52 3.55 5.94 23.79
CA ARG A 52 3.21 7.37 23.99
C ARG A 52 1.81 7.56 24.57
N GLU A 53 0.84 6.73 24.18
CA GLU A 53 -0.56 6.79 24.65
C GLU A 53 -0.70 6.33 26.11
N ARG A 54 0.09 5.36 26.55
CA ARG A 54 -0.12 4.69 27.84
C ARG A 54 1.01 4.92 28.85
N GLY A 55 2.19 5.35 28.39
CA GLY A 55 3.41 5.37 29.20
C GLY A 55 4.15 4.02 29.19
N TRP A 56 5.35 4.04 29.76
CA TRP A 56 6.22 2.89 29.89
C TRP A 56 6.52 2.64 31.39
N ALA A 57 6.34 1.40 31.85
CA ALA A 57 6.47 1.05 33.28
C ALA A 57 7.87 0.58 33.67
N ASP A 58 8.60 -0.06 32.71
CA ASP A 58 9.93 -0.59 32.98
C ASP A 58 11.00 0.51 32.88
N GLY A 59 12.15 0.35 33.57
CA GLY A 59 13.13 1.44 33.68
C GLY A 59 13.78 1.87 32.36
N ALA A 60 14.28 0.92 31.55
CA ALA A 60 14.89 1.22 30.25
C ALA A 60 13.86 1.28 29.14
N ALA A 61 14.03 2.20 28.19
CA ALA A 61 13.18 2.25 27.00
C ALA A 61 13.28 0.95 26.19
N PRO A 62 12.17 0.41 25.66
CA PRO A 62 12.19 -0.82 24.91
C PRO A 62 12.88 -0.67 23.55
N ASP A 63 13.70 -1.63 23.17
CA ASP A 63 14.26 -1.70 21.82
C ASP A 63 13.21 -2.26 20.85
N LEU A 64 12.49 -1.33 20.21
CA LEU A 64 11.46 -1.67 19.24
C LEU A 64 12.03 -2.19 17.92
N GLU A 65 13.28 -1.84 17.60
CA GLU A 65 13.97 -2.36 16.42
C GLU A 65 14.28 -3.84 16.60
N ALA A 66 14.96 -4.20 17.69
CA ALA A 66 15.26 -5.58 18.00
C ALA A 66 13.98 -6.45 18.08
N LEU A 67 12.89 -5.89 18.64
CA LEU A 67 11.63 -6.60 18.69
C LEU A 67 11.06 -6.84 17.28
N ALA A 68 11.09 -5.85 16.38
CA ALA A 68 10.59 -5.99 15.02
C ALA A 68 11.45 -6.97 14.19
N VAL A 69 12.77 -6.94 14.34
CA VAL A 69 13.69 -7.91 13.73
C VAL A 69 13.37 -9.32 14.21
N ARG A 70 13.18 -9.49 15.51
CA ARG A 70 12.82 -10.80 16.08
C ARG A 70 11.50 -11.35 15.51
N PHE A 71 10.52 -10.49 15.27
CA PHE A 71 9.25 -10.89 14.66
C PHE A 71 9.43 -11.30 13.20
N ALA A 72 10.35 -10.68 12.47
CA ALA A 72 10.70 -11.07 11.11
C ALA A 72 11.44 -12.42 11.09
N GLU A 73 12.43 -12.63 11.97
CA GLU A 73 13.13 -13.92 12.13
C GLU A 73 12.18 -15.10 12.44
N LEU A 74 11.12 -14.83 13.18
CA LEU A 74 10.07 -15.81 13.50
C LEU A 74 9.05 -15.99 12.37
N GLY A 75 9.22 -15.31 11.22
CA GLY A 75 8.27 -15.36 10.10
C GLY A 75 6.92 -14.72 10.38
N LEU A 76 6.78 -13.93 11.45
CA LEU A 76 5.55 -13.22 11.79
C LEU A 76 5.39 -11.92 10.98
N ILE A 77 6.48 -11.39 10.43
CA ILE A 77 6.53 -10.26 9.51
C ILE A 77 7.40 -10.66 8.33
N ASP A 78 6.93 -10.35 7.13
CA ASP A 78 7.66 -10.53 5.88
C ASP A 78 7.45 -9.26 5.02
N ASP A 79 8.46 -8.39 4.98
CA ASP A 79 8.42 -7.12 4.28
C ASP A 79 8.42 -7.34 2.76
N ALA A 80 9.09 -8.38 2.24
CA ALA A 80 9.12 -8.72 0.82
C ALA A 80 7.75 -9.26 0.36
N ALA A 81 7.17 -10.20 1.10
CA ALA A 81 5.82 -10.71 0.81
C ALA A 81 4.77 -9.59 0.91
N TYR A 82 4.90 -8.67 1.88
CA TYR A 82 4.05 -7.49 1.97
C TYR A 82 4.17 -6.61 0.72
N ALA A 83 5.41 -6.34 0.26
CA ALA A 83 5.67 -5.52 -0.92
C ALA A 83 5.06 -6.15 -2.18
N LEU A 84 5.27 -7.45 -2.39
CA LEU A 84 4.73 -8.18 -3.54
C LEU A 84 3.19 -8.19 -3.54
N ALA A 85 2.55 -8.47 -2.41
CA ALA A 85 1.10 -8.41 -2.27
C ALA A 85 0.55 -7.00 -2.58
N LYS A 86 1.28 -5.96 -2.17
CA LYS A 86 0.95 -4.57 -2.47
C LYS A 86 1.08 -4.28 -3.96
N SER A 87 2.14 -4.77 -4.62
CA SER A 87 2.34 -4.63 -6.07
C SER A 87 1.18 -5.24 -6.85
N ARG A 88 0.84 -6.50 -6.55
CA ARG A 88 -0.29 -7.20 -7.19
C ARG A 88 -1.61 -6.44 -7.02
N THR A 89 -1.88 -5.96 -5.81
CA THR A 89 -3.11 -5.20 -5.51
C THR A 89 -3.17 -3.88 -6.29
N LEU A 90 -2.06 -3.15 -6.37
CA LEU A 90 -2.00 -1.87 -7.09
C LEU A 90 -2.12 -2.07 -8.60
N ALA A 91 -1.40 -3.04 -9.18
CA ALA A 91 -1.47 -3.38 -10.58
C ALA A 91 -2.90 -3.80 -11.00
N ALA A 92 -3.57 -4.64 -10.19
CA ALA A 92 -4.96 -5.02 -10.42
C ALA A 92 -5.93 -3.82 -10.39
N ARG A 93 -5.59 -2.76 -9.64
CA ARG A 93 -6.33 -1.50 -9.60
C ARG A 93 -5.90 -0.51 -10.69
N GLY A 94 -4.96 -0.87 -11.56
CA GLY A 94 -4.46 -0.01 -12.61
C GLY A 94 -3.52 1.10 -12.15
N TYR A 95 -2.77 0.89 -11.07
CA TYR A 95 -1.73 1.81 -10.61
C TYR A 95 -0.35 1.34 -11.05
N GLY A 96 0.52 2.29 -11.42
CA GLY A 96 1.86 2.01 -11.91
C GLY A 96 2.94 1.97 -10.82
N LYS A 97 4.17 1.61 -11.24
CA LYS A 97 5.36 1.39 -10.39
C LYS A 97 5.68 2.57 -9.45
N ARG A 98 5.55 3.81 -9.92
CA ARG A 98 5.85 5.00 -9.07
C ARG A 98 4.93 5.06 -7.86
N ARG A 99 3.64 4.74 -8.04
CA ARG A 99 2.70 4.72 -6.94
C ARG A 99 2.97 3.57 -5.97
N LEU A 100 3.44 2.42 -6.47
CA LEU A 100 3.92 1.33 -5.62
C LEU A 100 5.11 1.79 -4.77
N ALA A 101 6.14 2.36 -5.40
CA ALA A 101 7.34 2.84 -4.71
C ALA A 101 7.01 3.84 -3.59
N ASP A 102 6.08 4.79 -3.84
CA ASP A 102 5.63 5.73 -2.82
C ASP A 102 4.96 5.03 -1.63
N GLN A 103 4.11 4.03 -1.89
CA GLN A 103 3.44 3.29 -0.83
C GLN A 103 4.40 2.38 -0.04
N LEU A 104 5.40 1.77 -0.68
CA LEU A 104 6.40 0.96 -0.01
C LEU A 104 7.33 1.83 0.85
N ARG A 105 7.72 3.01 0.36
CA ARG A 105 8.48 4.00 1.14
C ARG A 105 7.70 4.45 2.39
N GLN A 106 6.40 4.74 2.26
CA GLN A 106 5.54 5.07 3.39
C GLN A 106 5.35 3.90 4.36
N ALA A 107 5.44 2.67 3.88
CA ALA A 107 5.39 1.47 4.70
C ALA A 107 6.74 1.13 5.35
N GLY A 108 7.82 1.84 4.98
CA GLY A 108 9.18 1.63 5.49
C GLY A 108 9.76 0.28 5.06
N VAL A 109 9.43 -0.19 3.85
CA VAL A 109 10.04 -1.39 3.27
C VAL A 109 11.39 -1.02 2.69
N ASP A 110 12.44 -1.78 3.02
CA ASP A 110 13.81 -1.55 2.53
C ASP A 110 13.97 -1.96 1.06
N GLY A 111 15.00 -1.42 0.38
CA GLY A 111 15.19 -1.60 -1.06
C GLY A 111 15.33 -3.07 -1.48
N VAL A 112 16.01 -3.89 -0.68
CA VAL A 112 16.17 -5.34 -0.94
C VAL A 112 14.80 -6.05 -0.92
N ASP A 113 13.96 -5.73 0.04
CA ASP A 113 12.61 -6.30 0.19
C ASP A 113 11.62 -5.79 -0.89
N GLN A 114 12.02 -4.78 -1.70
CA GLN A 114 11.19 -4.26 -2.80
C GLN A 114 11.48 -4.94 -4.14
N ALA A 115 12.56 -5.70 -4.30
CA ALA A 115 13.06 -6.18 -5.60
C ALA A 115 12.01 -6.98 -6.38
N GLU A 116 11.40 -7.99 -5.78
CA GLU A 116 10.37 -8.82 -6.42
C GLU A 116 9.10 -8.02 -6.74
N ALA A 117 8.70 -7.12 -5.84
CA ALA A 117 7.56 -6.25 -6.04
C ALA A 117 7.78 -5.26 -7.20
N ALA A 118 9.00 -4.77 -7.37
CA ALA A 118 9.38 -3.89 -8.47
C ALA A 118 9.38 -4.64 -9.80
N ALA A 119 9.97 -5.84 -9.87
CA ALA A 119 9.95 -6.70 -11.05
C ALA A 119 8.49 -7.01 -11.47
N HIS A 120 7.65 -7.44 -10.53
CA HIS A 120 6.22 -7.64 -10.81
C HIS A 120 5.53 -6.38 -11.33
N ALA A 121 5.87 -5.19 -10.83
CA ALA A 121 5.28 -3.94 -11.30
C ALA A 121 5.74 -3.56 -12.71
N ASP A 122 6.97 -3.91 -13.09
CA ASP A 122 7.50 -3.75 -14.45
C ASP A 122 6.79 -4.71 -15.41
N ASP A 123 6.67 -5.98 -15.09
CA ASP A 123 5.94 -6.97 -15.89
C ASP A 123 4.47 -6.60 -16.09
N ALA A 124 3.82 -6.08 -15.06
CA ALA A 124 2.43 -5.68 -15.09
C ALA A 124 2.18 -4.25 -15.64
N ALA A 125 3.22 -3.52 -16.07
CA ALA A 125 3.14 -2.08 -16.34
C ALA A 125 2.10 -1.73 -17.41
N VAL A 126 2.12 -2.42 -18.55
CA VAL A 126 1.19 -2.18 -19.67
C VAL A 126 -0.23 -2.54 -19.28
N ASP A 127 -0.44 -3.70 -18.68
CA ASP A 127 -1.77 -4.17 -18.30
C ASP A 127 -2.39 -3.26 -17.22
N ALA A 128 -1.60 -2.80 -16.24
CA ALA A 128 -2.07 -1.85 -15.24
C ALA A 128 -2.43 -0.49 -15.87
N ALA A 129 -1.62 -0.02 -16.83
CA ALA A 129 -1.89 1.23 -17.53
C ALA A 129 -3.17 1.15 -18.38
N LEU A 130 -3.39 0.04 -19.08
CA LEU A 130 -4.63 -0.20 -19.85
C LEU A 130 -5.86 -0.30 -18.94
N ARG A 131 -5.76 -0.96 -17.77
CA ARG A 131 -6.85 -0.98 -16.77
C ARG A 131 -7.20 0.44 -16.29
N LEU A 132 -6.20 1.29 -16.05
CA LEU A 132 -6.45 2.68 -15.71
C LEU A 132 -7.11 3.43 -16.86
N ALA A 133 -6.60 3.25 -18.09
CA ALA A 133 -7.12 3.89 -19.30
C ALA A 133 -8.57 3.47 -19.55
N GLN A 134 -8.92 2.20 -19.45
CA GLN A 134 -10.28 1.69 -19.58
C GLN A 134 -11.23 2.32 -18.55
N ARG A 135 -10.84 2.29 -17.27
CA ARG A 135 -11.66 2.86 -16.19
C ARG A 135 -11.88 4.37 -16.35
N ARG A 136 -10.93 5.08 -16.94
CA ARG A 136 -10.96 6.52 -17.14
C ARG A 136 -11.38 6.95 -18.55
N ARG A 137 -11.66 6.00 -19.42
CA ARG A 137 -12.00 6.22 -20.83
C ARG A 137 -10.94 7.06 -21.55
N ILE A 138 -9.68 6.60 -21.46
CA ILE A 138 -8.50 7.24 -22.05
C ILE A 138 -8.08 6.47 -23.31
N GLY A 139 -7.62 7.18 -24.36
CA GLY A 139 -7.07 6.60 -25.56
C GLY A 139 -8.05 5.66 -26.27
N PRO A 140 -7.72 4.36 -26.45
CA PRO A 140 -8.58 3.41 -27.20
C PRO A 140 -9.94 3.18 -26.54
N PHE A 141 -10.09 3.53 -25.27
CA PHE A 141 -11.34 3.39 -24.50
C PHE A 141 -12.15 4.69 -24.42
N ALA A 142 -11.73 5.75 -25.11
CA ALA A 142 -12.48 7.00 -25.16
C ALA A 142 -13.68 6.90 -26.13
N ALA A 143 -14.67 7.76 -25.94
CA ALA A 143 -15.84 7.82 -26.82
C ALA A 143 -15.55 8.50 -28.16
N ALA A 144 -14.54 9.38 -28.19
CA ALA A 144 -14.11 10.13 -29.38
C ALA A 144 -12.63 10.45 -29.32
N ALA A 145 -12.05 10.79 -30.45
CA ALA A 145 -10.66 11.25 -30.54
C ALA A 145 -10.45 12.51 -29.68
N ALA A 146 -9.34 12.55 -28.96
CA ALA A 146 -8.99 13.68 -28.10
C ALA A 146 -8.31 14.78 -28.90
N ASP A 147 -8.68 16.02 -28.61
CA ASP A 147 -7.88 17.17 -28.99
C ASP A 147 -6.54 17.20 -28.19
N PRO A 148 -5.59 18.06 -28.56
CA PRO A 148 -4.29 18.13 -27.87
C PRO A 148 -4.42 18.40 -26.36
N GLN A 149 -5.33 19.29 -25.95
CA GLN A 149 -5.53 19.65 -24.55
C GLN A 149 -6.11 18.48 -23.74
N GLN A 150 -7.06 17.76 -24.32
CA GLN A 150 -7.64 16.57 -23.68
C GLN A 150 -6.61 15.44 -23.55
N ARG A 151 -5.74 15.26 -24.56
CA ARG A 151 -4.67 14.27 -24.53
C ARG A 151 -3.65 14.58 -23.43
N GLU A 152 -3.30 15.83 -23.22
CA GLU A 152 -2.44 16.25 -22.10
C GLU A 152 -3.07 15.93 -20.73
N LYS A 153 -4.38 16.16 -20.58
CA LYS A 153 -5.11 15.81 -19.36
C LYS A 153 -5.08 14.28 -19.10
N TRP A 154 -5.19 13.48 -20.15
CA TRP A 154 -5.09 12.02 -20.06
C TRP A 154 -3.70 11.57 -19.62
N ILE A 155 -2.65 12.08 -20.26
CA ILE A 155 -1.26 11.79 -19.89
C ILE A 155 -1.03 12.16 -18.42
N ALA A 156 -1.45 13.35 -18.00
CA ALA A 156 -1.31 13.78 -16.61
C ALA A 156 -2.08 12.88 -15.63
N ALA A 157 -3.25 12.36 -16.01
CA ALA A 157 -4.02 11.43 -15.20
C ALA A 157 -3.30 10.08 -15.04
N MET A 158 -2.67 9.57 -16.09
CA MET A 158 -1.89 8.33 -16.04
C MET A 158 -0.61 8.50 -15.22
N ILE A 159 0.09 9.64 -15.34
CA ILE A 159 1.26 9.95 -14.52
C ILE A 159 0.88 10.01 -13.03
N ARG A 160 -0.23 10.66 -12.67
CA ARG A 160 -0.76 10.62 -11.30
C ARG A 160 -1.15 9.21 -10.84
N GLY A 161 -1.50 8.33 -11.77
CA GLY A 161 -1.69 6.90 -11.53
C GLY A 161 -0.40 6.13 -11.25
N GLY A 162 0.77 6.76 -11.46
CA GLY A 162 2.10 6.17 -11.23
C GLY A 162 2.73 5.55 -12.46
N HIS A 163 2.18 5.77 -13.67
CA HIS A 163 2.75 5.27 -14.93
C HIS A 163 3.85 6.20 -15.46
N GLY A 164 4.79 5.63 -16.22
CA GLY A 164 5.83 6.40 -16.89
C GLY A 164 5.26 7.27 -18.03
N PHE A 165 5.90 8.41 -18.31
CA PHE A 165 5.46 9.35 -19.35
C PHE A 165 5.34 8.71 -20.73
N ALA A 166 6.34 7.91 -21.14
CA ALA A 166 6.37 7.28 -22.46
C ALA A 166 5.17 6.32 -22.66
N LEU A 167 4.87 5.47 -21.68
CA LEU A 167 3.71 4.57 -21.70
C LEU A 167 2.39 5.35 -21.66
N ALA A 168 2.30 6.36 -20.81
CA ALA A 168 1.12 7.24 -20.73
C ALA A 168 0.84 7.93 -22.06
N LYS A 169 1.88 8.47 -22.72
CA LYS A 169 1.79 9.12 -24.04
C LYS A 169 1.37 8.12 -25.12
N ALA A 170 1.96 6.91 -25.13
CA ALA A 170 1.63 5.88 -26.11
C ALA A 170 0.15 5.50 -26.02
N ILE A 171 -0.34 5.12 -24.83
CA ILE A 171 -1.76 4.72 -24.64
C ILE A 171 -2.72 5.88 -24.92
N SER A 172 -2.40 7.09 -24.47
CA SER A 172 -3.24 8.28 -24.74
C SER A 172 -3.28 8.67 -26.22
N GLY A 173 -2.34 8.18 -27.02
CA GLY A 173 -2.28 8.44 -28.45
C GLY A 173 -3.00 7.38 -29.32
N LEU A 174 -3.42 6.26 -28.74
CA LEU A 174 -4.16 5.23 -29.46
C LEU A 174 -5.57 5.76 -29.83
N PRO A 175 -6.04 5.51 -31.05
CA PRO A 175 -7.35 5.96 -31.49
C PRO A 175 -8.49 5.21 -30.76
N PRO A 176 -9.63 5.88 -30.52
CA PRO A 176 -10.78 5.26 -29.88
C PRO A 176 -11.40 4.16 -30.72
N GLY A 177 -11.73 3.03 -30.07
CA GLY A 177 -12.47 1.93 -30.70
C GLY A 177 -11.67 1.10 -31.71
N GLU A 178 -10.43 1.43 -31.99
CA GLU A 178 -9.58 0.64 -32.84
C GLU A 178 -8.88 -0.48 -32.07
N GLU A 179 -8.71 -1.64 -32.71
CA GLU A 179 -7.87 -2.72 -32.21
C GLU A 179 -6.40 -2.26 -32.25
N PHE A 180 -5.66 -2.58 -31.21
CA PHE A 180 -4.23 -2.34 -31.12
C PHE A 180 -3.51 -3.63 -30.73
N ASP A 181 -2.29 -3.77 -31.22
CA ASP A 181 -1.45 -4.92 -30.91
C ASP A 181 -0.93 -4.81 -29.47
N LEU A 182 -1.53 -5.58 -28.57
CA LEU A 182 -1.18 -5.61 -27.15
C LEU A 182 0.23 -6.19 -26.93
N ASP A 183 0.64 -7.18 -27.71
CA ASP A 183 1.93 -7.84 -27.52
C ASP A 183 3.06 -6.93 -28.03
N GLN A 184 2.85 -6.21 -29.12
CA GLN A 184 3.76 -5.16 -29.57
C GLN A 184 3.88 -4.04 -28.53
N LEU A 185 2.77 -3.65 -27.88
CA LEU A 185 2.81 -2.65 -26.82
C LEU A 185 3.58 -3.15 -25.60
N ARG A 186 3.37 -4.39 -25.19
CA ARG A 186 4.12 -5.02 -24.09
C ARG A 186 5.61 -5.11 -24.39
N GLU A 187 5.99 -5.57 -25.58
CA GLU A 187 7.37 -5.69 -25.99
C GLU A 187 8.07 -4.32 -25.99
N ARG A 188 7.42 -3.29 -26.52
CA ARG A 188 7.95 -1.92 -26.56
C ARG A 188 8.24 -1.34 -25.17
N PHE A 189 7.45 -1.72 -24.16
CA PHE A 189 7.56 -1.20 -22.80
C PHE A 189 8.06 -2.24 -21.79
N ARG A 190 8.54 -3.37 -22.28
CA ARG A 190 9.23 -4.35 -21.46
C ARG A 190 10.52 -3.74 -20.92
N VAL A 191 10.68 -3.77 -19.60
CA VAL A 191 11.97 -3.40 -18.98
C VAL A 191 12.90 -4.58 -19.21
N ILE A 192 13.87 -4.40 -20.11
CA ILE A 192 14.96 -5.37 -20.27
C ILE A 192 15.88 -5.08 -19.09
N ASP A 193 16.03 -6.02 -18.16
CA ASP A 193 17.08 -5.97 -17.14
C ASP A 193 18.42 -6.00 -17.87
N ALA A 194 19.10 -4.84 -17.85
CA ALA A 194 20.46 -4.66 -18.35
C ALA A 194 21.44 -4.68 -17.18
#